data_c42d9752812d03311d8b7ad69eeb3d10
#
_entry.id   c42d9752812d03311d8b7ad69eeb3d10
#
_cell.length_a   1.000
_cell.length_b   1.000
_cell.length_c   1.000
_cell.angle_alpha   90.00
_cell.angle_beta   90.00
_cell.angle_gamma   90.00
#
_symmetry.space_group_name_H-M   'P 1'
#
loop_
_entity.id
_entity.type
_entity.pdbx_description
1 polymer ?
#
loop_
_entity_poly.entity_id
_entity_poly.type
_entity_poly.pdbx_seq_one_letter_code
_entity_poly.pdbx_strand_id
1 'polypeptide(L)'
;QMCIRDRGSPHLSSLPETFTPAMLEPLLQRLEAWRPTAIAVENLSGLQCDFMRRNPARYAESVADYCVDPAPAQAATGLDVPSANVEMERLLADWPKAPTAAQRRRLAAVFLAAGESSSAVVQWLRLPREERRASDSLTPELVQFLDTRMARRNEAGLVAGVLAARLGLERLWSVDDHTADSPTPESQQKAYAAAIRGAWDNSFVKARRAADERLEANLAQPDGLLAMYRAYNTPEAAMVAFNSDFGATLVEPSPEGFGRNYVGYWETRNLRMVANMRDILGQHPGTRMLTIVGASHKGYYEAYLDLMHDVQLVSSDEVLR
;
A
#
# COMPACT_ATOMS: atom_id res chain seq x y z
N GLN A 1 3.26 -0.90 -16.77
CA GLN A 1 2.80 -0.57 -15.44
C GLN A 1 1.41 -1.14 -15.20
N MET A 2 1.18 -1.77 -14.06
CA MET A 2 -0.11 -2.34 -13.69
C MET A 2 -0.49 -1.88 -12.29
N CYS A 3 -1.75 -1.44 -12.11
CA CYS A 3 -2.32 -1.19 -10.80
C CYS A 3 -3.20 -2.37 -10.41
N ILE A 4 -2.88 -3.06 -9.31
CA ILE A 4 -3.76 -4.01 -8.67
C ILE A 4 -4.27 -3.38 -7.40
N ARG A 5 -5.55 -3.57 -7.15
CA ARG A 5 -6.25 -2.83 -6.13
C ARG A 5 -7.10 -3.69 -5.26
N ASP A 6 -7.16 -3.12 -4.10
CA ASP A 6 -8.02 -3.60 -3.08
C ASP A 6 -8.80 -2.42 -2.48
N ARG A 7 -9.82 -1.93 -3.23
CA ARG A 7 -10.93 -1.23 -2.61
C ARG A 7 -12.02 -0.73 -3.55
N GLY A 8 -13.04 -0.84 -3.17
CA GLY A 8 -14.42 -1.02 -3.25
C GLY A 8 -14.71 -2.35 -2.61
N SER A 9 -13.73 -3.11 -2.30
CA SER A 9 -13.78 -4.28 -1.47
C SER A 9 -13.30 -3.96 -0.09
N PRO A 10 -13.68 -4.78 0.85
CA PRO A 10 -12.97 -4.86 2.10
C PRO A 10 -11.48 -5.11 1.81
N HIS A 11 -10.59 -4.39 2.48
CA HIS A 11 -9.19 -4.76 2.59
C HIS A 11 -9.09 -6.22 3.04
N LEU A 12 -7.98 -6.92 2.75
CA LEU A 12 -7.79 -8.28 3.24
C LEU A 12 -8.07 -8.41 4.75
N SER A 13 -7.83 -7.33 5.49
CA SER A 13 -8.17 -7.23 6.93
C SER A 13 -9.66 -7.25 7.23
N SER A 14 -10.52 -6.92 6.28
CA SER A 14 -11.97 -6.87 6.41
C SER A 14 -12.66 -8.12 5.85
N LEU A 15 -11.92 -9.01 5.20
CA LEU A 15 -12.47 -10.26 4.67
C LEU A 15 -12.95 -11.17 5.82
N PRO A 16 -13.98 -12.02 5.58
CA PRO A 16 -14.51 -12.95 6.56
C PRO A 16 -13.43 -13.84 7.20
N GLU A 17 -13.72 -14.39 8.37
CA GLU A 17 -12.79 -15.30 9.08
C GLU A 17 -12.44 -16.55 8.26
N THR A 18 -13.28 -16.92 7.31
CA THR A 18 -13.04 -18.01 6.37
C THR A 18 -11.90 -17.73 5.39
N PHE A 19 -11.44 -16.48 5.26
CA PHE A 19 -10.28 -16.15 4.44
C PHE A 19 -9.02 -16.80 4.98
N THR A 20 -8.28 -17.45 4.07
CA THR A 20 -6.94 -17.97 4.34
C THR A 20 -5.94 -17.45 3.30
N PRO A 21 -4.65 -17.26 3.66
CA PRO A 21 -3.63 -16.82 2.70
C PRO A 21 -3.50 -17.74 1.47
N ALA A 22 -3.85 -19.03 1.59
CA ALA A 22 -3.83 -19.96 0.47
C ALA A 22 -4.80 -19.57 -0.67
N MET A 23 -5.87 -18.85 -0.36
CA MET A 23 -6.81 -18.34 -1.38
C MET A 23 -6.18 -17.29 -2.31
N LEU A 24 -5.06 -16.70 -1.92
CA LEU A 24 -4.30 -15.75 -2.75
C LEU A 24 -3.47 -16.44 -3.84
N GLU A 25 -3.27 -17.75 -3.76
CA GLU A 25 -2.35 -18.45 -4.66
C GLU A 25 -2.68 -18.26 -6.17
N PRO A 26 -3.93 -18.38 -6.64
CA PRO A 26 -4.26 -18.13 -8.04
C PRO A 26 -3.90 -16.69 -8.48
N LEU A 27 -4.14 -15.70 -7.62
CA LEU A 27 -3.74 -14.31 -7.87
C LEU A 27 -2.21 -14.17 -7.96
N LEU A 28 -1.50 -14.71 -6.99
CA LEU A 28 -0.03 -14.65 -6.94
C LEU A 28 0.60 -15.28 -8.17
N GLN A 29 0.09 -16.41 -8.65
CA GLN A 29 0.58 -17.06 -9.87
C GLN A 29 0.42 -16.18 -11.12
N ARG A 30 -0.72 -15.47 -11.26
CA ARG A 30 -0.94 -14.54 -12.38
C ARG A 30 0.05 -13.37 -12.33
N LEU A 31 0.21 -12.79 -11.15
CA LEU A 31 1.15 -11.69 -10.93
C LEU A 31 2.60 -12.11 -11.15
N GLU A 32 2.98 -13.29 -10.68
CA GLU A 32 4.31 -13.87 -10.88
C GLU A 32 4.60 -14.12 -12.36
N ALA A 33 3.63 -14.64 -13.11
CA ALA A 33 3.73 -14.85 -14.55
C ALA A 33 3.94 -13.55 -15.33
N TRP A 34 3.37 -12.44 -14.87
CA TRP A 34 3.58 -11.11 -15.44
C TRP A 34 5.00 -10.56 -15.16
N ARG A 35 5.69 -11.08 -14.15
CA ARG A 35 7.08 -10.76 -13.80
C ARG A 35 7.35 -9.26 -13.58
N PRO A 36 6.71 -8.59 -12.63
CA PRO A 36 7.06 -7.22 -12.28
C PRO A 36 8.52 -7.14 -11.83
N THR A 37 9.18 -6.03 -12.17
CA THR A 37 10.55 -5.74 -11.73
C THR A 37 10.59 -4.74 -10.58
N ALA A 38 9.46 -4.11 -10.27
CA ALA A 38 9.23 -3.30 -9.09
C ALA A 38 7.77 -3.48 -8.60
N ILE A 39 7.58 -3.41 -7.29
CA ILE A 39 6.25 -3.46 -6.68
C ILE A 39 6.09 -2.25 -5.76
N ALA A 40 5.09 -1.42 -6.06
CA ALA A 40 4.70 -0.27 -5.25
C ALA A 40 3.48 -0.61 -4.38
N VAL A 41 3.45 -0.08 -3.17
CA VAL A 41 2.41 -0.35 -2.16
C VAL A 41 1.91 0.95 -1.52
N GLU A 42 0.66 0.93 -1.06
CA GLU A 42 0.01 2.02 -0.35
C GLU A 42 0.52 2.10 1.11
N ASN A 43 1.79 2.38 1.25
CA ASN A 43 2.43 2.63 2.54
C ASN A 43 3.13 3.98 2.48
N LEU A 44 3.22 4.66 3.63
CA LEU A 44 4.06 5.84 3.78
C LEU A 44 5.53 5.45 3.81
N SER A 45 6.37 6.24 3.15
CA SER A 45 7.82 6.09 3.28
C SER A 45 8.31 6.50 4.68
N GLY A 46 9.41 5.93 5.11
CA GLY A 46 9.99 6.29 6.40
C GLY A 46 10.40 7.76 6.48
N LEU A 47 10.91 8.33 5.38
CA LEU A 47 11.25 9.75 5.30
C LEU A 47 10.02 10.65 5.48
N GLN A 48 8.88 10.28 4.90
CA GLN A 48 7.64 11.02 5.09
C GLN A 48 7.14 10.92 6.54
N CYS A 49 7.19 9.73 7.13
CA CYS A 49 6.86 9.53 8.54
C CYS A 49 7.79 10.33 9.48
N ASP A 50 9.09 10.42 9.18
CA ASP A 50 10.03 11.24 9.93
C ASP A 50 9.69 12.73 9.83
N PHE A 51 9.38 13.22 8.62
CA PHE A 51 8.90 14.58 8.40
C PHE A 51 7.64 14.89 9.21
N MET A 52 6.65 13.98 9.18
CA MET A 52 5.39 14.18 9.89
C MET A 52 5.57 14.15 11.42
N ARG A 53 6.44 13.29 11.94
CA ARG A 53 6.79 13.28 13.38
C ARG A 53 7.41 14.59 13.86
N ARG A 54 8.18 15.26 13.02
CA ARG A 54 8.75 16.57 13.32
C ARG A 54 7.74 17.71 13.30
N ASN A 55 6.51 17.44 12.78
CA ASN A 55 5.44 18.43 12.69
C ASN A 55 4.14 17.93 13.38
N PRO A 56 4.20 17.61 14.69
CA PRO A 56 3.11 16.91 15.38
C PRO A 56 1.81 17.74 15.48
N ALA A 57 1.91 19.07 15.48
CA ALA A 57 0.73 19.94 15.51
C ALA A 57 -0.21 19.70 14.32
N ARG A 58 0.31 19.19 13.21
CA ARG A 58 -0.47 18.91 12.01
C ARG A 58 -0.72 17.42 11.79
N TYR A 59 0.23 16.55 12.14
CA TYR A 59 0.26 15.17 11.69
C TYR A 59 0.23 14.14 12.80
N ALA A 60 -0.06 14.51 14.07
CA ALA A 60 -0.03 13.55 15.17
C ALA A 60 -0.94 12.34 14.93
N GLU A 61 -2.15 12.57 14.40
CA GLU A 61 -3.13 11.53 14.05
C GLU A 61 -2.61 10.65 12.91
N SER A 62 -2.18 11.25 11.80
CA SER A 62 -1.62 10.51 10.65
C SER A 62 -0.39 9.67 11.04
N VAL A 63 0.46 10.18 11.93
CA VAL A 63 1.61 9.42 12.46
C VAL A 63 1.15 8.24 13.29
N ALA A 64 0.15 8.40 14.16
CA ALA A 64 -0.37 7.33 14.98
C ALA A 64 -1.02 6.20 14.14
N ASP A 65 -1.72 6.56 13.08
CA ASP A 65 -2.47 5.63 12.26
C ASP A 65 -1.61 4.89 11.21
N TYR A 66 -0.64 5.59 10.61
CA TYR A 66 0.03 5.09 9.40
C TYR A 66 1.53 4.85 9.56
N CYS A 67 2.20 5.45 10.56
CA CYS A 67 3.64 5.36 10.69
C CYS A 67 4.07 4.29 11.69
N VAL A 68 5.04 3.47 11.27
CA VAL A 68 5.70 2.51 12.16
C VAL A 68 6.72 3.23 13.03
N ASP A 69 6.78 2.91 14.32
CA ASP A 69 7.84 3.42 15.21
C ASP A 69 9.20 2.84 14.81
N PRO A 70 10.18 3.63 14.38
CA PRO A 70 11.51 3.16 14.03
C PRO A 70 12.46 3.03 15.24
N ALA A 71 12.10 3.52 16.42
CA ALA A 71 12.99 3.64 17.57
C ALA A 71 13.68 2.32 17.97
N PRO A 72 13.00 1.15 18.02
CA PRO A 72 13.70 -0.10 18.33
C PRO A 72 14.76 -0.47 17.30
N ALA A 73 14.51 -0.23 16.02
CA ALA A 73 15.46 -0.52 14.95
C ALA A 73 16.60 0.51 14.91
N GLN A 74 16.32 1.77 15.22
CA GLN A 74 17.35 2.81 15.37
C GLN A 74 18.31 2.46 16.52
N ALA A 75 17.80 2.01 17.66
CA ALA A 75 18.61 1.56 18.76
C ALA A 75 19.50 0.35 18.39
N ALA A 76 18.98 -0.58 17.60
CA ALA A 76 19.69 -1.79 17.17
C ALA A 76 20.75 -1.53 16.09
N THR A 77 20.54 -0.54 15.23
CA THR A 77 21.43 -0.22 14.10
C THR A 77 22.35 0.97 14.35
N GLY A 78 22.01 1.84 15.27
CA GLY A 78 22.68 3.14 15.49
C GLY A 78 22.36 4.18 14.43
N LEU A 79 21.34 3.96 13.59
CA LEU A 79 20.97 4.82 12.46
C LEU A 79 19.62 5.50 12.73
N ASP A 80 19.54 6.81 12.52
CA ASP A 80 18.25 7.51 12.40
C ASP A 80 17.60 7.27 11.03
N VAL A 81 16.36 7.71 10.84
CA VAL A 81 15.62 7.47 9.58
C VAL A 81 16.36 7.98 8.35
N PRO A 82 16.87 9.23 8.30
CA PRO A 82 17.63 9.70 7.15
C PRO A 82 18.90 8.90 6.87
N SER A 83 19.70 8.62 7.91
CA SER A 83 20.95 7.85 7.77
C SER A 83 20.67 6.40 7.35
N ALA A 84 19.60 5.79 7.88
CA ALA A 84 19.18 4.45 7.49
C ALA A 84 18.71 4.38 6.02
N ASN A 85 18.05 5.44 5.51
CA ASN A 85 17.70 5.54 4.10
C ASN A 85 18.95 5.61 3.20
N VAL A 86 19.97 6.38 3.58
CA VAL A 86 21.26 6.42 2.86
C VAL A 86 21.95 5.05 2.89
N GLU A 87 22.02 4.40 4.05
CA GLU A 87 22.65 3.09 4.19
C GLU A 87 21.89 2.00 3.43
N MET A 88 20.56 2.04 3.41
CA MET A 88 19.71 1.15 2.61
C MET A 88 20.07 1.21 1.12
N GLU A 89 20.13 2.42 0.55
CA GLU A 89 20.48 2.60 -0.88
C GLU A 89 21.91 2.14 -1.17
N ARG A 90 22.86 2.43 -0.27
CA ARG A 90 24.25 1.97 -0.39
C ARG A 90 24.34 0.45 -0.39
N LEU A 91 23.62 -0.23 0.53
CA LEU A 91 23.60 -1.69 0.60
C LEU A 91 22.97 -2.31 -0.66
N LEU A 92 21.91 -1.71 -1.17
CA LEU A 92 21.23 -2.20 -2.38
C LEU A 92 22.06 -1.99 -3.65
N ALA A 93 22.81 -0.89 -3.75
CA ALA A 93 23.70 -0.62 -4.89
C ALA A 93 24.79 -1.70 -5.04
N ASP A 94 25.34 -2.16 -3.92
CA ASP A 94 26.40 -3.17 -3.87
C ASP A 94 25.87 -4.57 -3.50
N TRP A 95 24.56 -4.83 -3.70
CA TRP A 95 23.93 -6.05 -3.21
C TRP A 95 24.43 -7.29 -3.94
N PRO A 96 24.93 -8.30 -3.23
CA PRO A 96 25.50 -9.49 -3.86
C PRO A 96 24.41 -10.35 -4.53
N LYS A 97 24.77 -11.03 -5.61
CA LYS A 97 23.86 -11.97 -6.30
C LYS A 97 23.40 -13.13 -5.41
N ALA A 98 24.23 -13.54 -4.45
CA ALA A 98 23.96 -14.59 -3.47
C ALA A 98 24.23 -14.07 -2.05
N PRO A 99 23.31 -13.27 -1.48
CA PRO A 99 23.50 -12.70 -0.16
C PRO A 99 23.40 -13.78 0.93
N THR A 100 24.24 -13.63 1.94
CA THR A 100 24.20 -14.48 3.12
C THR A 100 22.98 -14.15 4.00
N ALA A 101 22.59 -15.08 4.90
CA ALA A 101 21.54 -14.84 5.87
C ALA A 101 21.85 -13.62 6.77
N ALA A 102 23.11 -13.43 7.16
CA ALA A 102 23.55 -12.27 7.94
C ALA A 102 23.34 -10.94 7.18
N GLN A 103 23.67 -10.92 5.88
CA GLN A 103 23.42 -9.72 5.05
C GLN A 103 21.94 -9.40 4.93
N ARG A 104 21.07 -10.41 4.76
CA ARG A 104 19.62 -10.20 4.72
C ARG A 104 19.06 -9.71 6.04
N ARG A 105 19.49 -10.28 7.19
CA ARG A 105 19.07 -9.78 8.50
C ARG A 105 19.52 -8.33 8.72
N ARG A 106 20.77 -8.01 8.37
CA ARG A 106 21.27 -6.63 8.42
C ARG A 106 20.43 -5.68 7.56
N LEU A 107 20.14 -6.04 6.30
CA LEU A 107 19.32 -5.21 5.42
C LEU A 107 17.89 -5.06 5.97
N ALA A 108 17.30 -6.11 6.53
CA ALA A 108 16.00 -6.02 7.19
C ALA A 108 16.01 -5.04 8.38
N ALA A 109 17.04 -5.08 9.22
CA ALA A 109 17.19 -4.14 10.33
C ALA A 109 17.35 -2.69 9.83
N VAL A 110 18.13 -2.47 8.78
CA VAL A 110 18.30 -1.15 8.16
C VAL A 110 16.99 -0.65 7.54
N PHE A 111 16.22 -1.50 6.85
CA PHE A 111 14.89 -1.15 6.37
C PHE A 111 13.95 -0.74 7.50
N LEU A 112 13.97 -1.45 8.63
CA LEU A 112 13.15 -1.09 9.80
C LEU A 112 13.58 0.27 10.38
N ALA A 113 14.87 0.54 10.50
CA ALA A 113 15.39 1.83 10.95
C ALA A 113 15.07 2.96 9.96
N ALA A 114 15.04 2.66 8.66
CA ALA A 114 14.64 3.56 7.59
C ALA A 114 13.11 3.82 7.56
N GLY A 115 12.31 3.07 8.34
CA GLY A 115 10.84 3.16 8.31
C GLY A 115 10.19 2.37 7.17
N GLU A 116 10.94 1.54 6.45
CA GLU A 116 10.49 0.76 5.30
C GLU A 116 10.11 -0.69 5.70
N SER A 117 9.13 -0.82 6.60
CA SER A 117 8.79 -2.10 7.24
C SER A 117 8.35 -3.18 6.25
N SER A 118 7.70 -2.82 5.14
CA SER A 118 7.28 -3.78 4.12
C SER A 118 8.48 -4.36 3.34
N SER A 119 9.51 -3.56 3.08
CA SER A 119 10.76 -4.04 2.51
C SER A 119 11.53 -4.95 3.47
N ALA A 120 11.48 -4.65 4.77
CA ALA A 120 12.05 -5.53 5.80
C ALA A 120 11.36 -6.91 5.80
N VAL A 121 10.03 -6.97 5.65
CA VAL A 121 9.27 -8.22 5.51
C VAL A 121 9.72 -9.01 4.27
N VAL A 122 10.02 -8.36 3.15
CA VAL A 122 10.57 -9.05 1.96
C VAL A 122 11.88 -9.76 2.30
N GLN A 123 12.81 -9.08 2.98
CA GLN A 123 14.08 -9.70 3.39
C GLN A 123 13.85 -10.87 4.36
N TRP A 124 12.90 -10.73 5.29
CA TRP A 124 12.49 -11.77 6.22
C TRP A 124 11.91 -13.00 5.52
N LEU A 125 11.03 -12.80 4.54
CA LEU A 125 10.44 -13.88 3.72
C LEU A 125 11.48 -14.62 2.87
N ARG A 126 12.55 -13.95 2.45
CA ARG A 126 13.64 -14.53 1.65
C ARG A 126 14.68 -15.28 2.48
N LEU A 127 14.62 -15.20 3.81
CA LEU A 127 15.44 -16.05 4.68
C LEU A 127 14.87 -17.48 4.76
N PRO A 128 15.70 -18.51 4.76
CA PRO A 128 15.31 -19.84 5.21
C PRO A 128 14.68 -19.78 6.61
N ARG A 129 13.75 -20.68 6.91
CA ARG A 129 13.01 -20.64 8.19
C ARG A 129 13.94 -20.70 9.41
N GLU A 130 14.95 -21.53 9.36
CA GLU A 130 15.97 -21.70 10.39
C GLU A 130 16.83 -20.46 10.62
N GLU A 131 16.91 -19.58 9.63
CA GLU A 131 17.65 -18.31 9.68
C GLU A 131 16.79 -17.12 10.10
N ARG A 132 15.47 -17.32 10.27
CA ARG A 132 14.55 -16.29 10.78
C ARG A 132 14.63 -16.21 12.30
N ARG A 133 15.71 -15.64 12.78
CA ARG A 133 16.07 -15.54 14.21
C ARG A 133 16.78 -14.24 14.52
N ALA A 134 16.82 -13.88 15.81
CA ALA A 134 17.55 -12.72 16.29
C ALA A 134 19.06 -12.90 16.11
N SER A 135 19.67 -12.02 15.30
CA SER A 135 21.11 -11.92 15.02
C SER A 135 21.34 -10.70 14.10
N ASP A 136 22.58 -10.27 13.96
CA ASP A 136 23.03 -9.30 12.95
C ASP A 136 22.19 -8.00 12.92
N SER A 137 21.99 -7.38 14.06
CA SER A 137 21.17 -6.17 14.30
C SER A 137 19.64 -6.42 14.33
N LEU A 138 19.16 -7.64 14.10
CA LEU A 138 17.77 -7.99 14.42
C LEU A 138 17.70 -8.47 15.89
N THR A 139 17.12 -7.64 16.75
CA THR A 139 16.84 -8.00 18.15
C THR A 139 15.62 -8.95 18.21
N PRO A 140 15.41 -9.66 19.35
CA PRO A 140 14.19 -10.45 19.52
C PRO A 140 12.90 -9.67 19.33
N GLU A 141 12.86 -8.41 19.72
CA GLU A 141 11.73 -7.50 19.53
C GLU A 141 11.46 -7.23 18.03
N LEU A 142 12.51 -6.97 17.25
CA LEU A 142 12.39 -6.75 15.80
C LEU A 142 11.97 -8.02 15.07
N VAL A 143 12.43 -9.18 15.51
CA VAL A 143 11.97 -10.48 14.99
C VAL A 143 10.48 -10.66 15.25
N GLN A 144 10.01 -10.43 16.48
CA GLN A 144 8.60 -10.49 16.83
C GLN A 144 7.76 -9.51 15.99
N PHE A 145 8.28 -8.31 15.76
CA PHE A 145 7.63 -7.32 14.90
C PHE A 145 7.48 -7.86 13.46
N LEU A 146 8.54 -8.41 12.87
CA LEU A 146 8.52 -8.97 11.51
C LEU A 146 7.53 -10.15 11.39
N ASP A 147 7.52 -11.06 12.37
CA ASP A 147 6.60 -12.19 12.40
C ASP A 147 5.14 -11.72 12.51
N THR A 148 4.88 -10.71 13.35
CA THR A 148 3.55 -10.10 13.48
C THR A 148 3.11 -9.43 12.18
N ARG A 149 4.02 -8.69 11.51
CA ARG A 149 3.74 -8.04 10.22
C ARG A 149 3.47 -9.05 9.12
N MET A 150 4.23 -10.14 9.07
CA MET A 150 4.05 -11.21 8.10
C MET A 150 2.70 -11.94 8.27
N ALA A 151 2.24 -12.10 9.51
CA ALA A 151 0.96 -12.75 9.83
C ALA A 151 -0.26 -11.83 9.65
N ARG A 152 -0.04 -10.50 9.53
CA ARG A 152 -1.13 -9.53 9.41
C ARG A 152 -1.84 -9.67 8.07
N ARG A 153 -3.18 -9.66 8.10
CA ARG A 153 -4.02 -9.68 6.90
C ARG A 153 -3.97 -8.33 6.19
N ASN A 154 -2.97 -8.11 5.36
CA ASN A 154 -2.89 -6.95 4.49
C ASN A 154 -2.18 -7.29 3.17
N GLU A 155 -2.40 -6.45 2.18
CA GLU A 155 -1.92 -6.62 0.81
C GLU A 155 -0.41 -6.45 0.71
N ALA A 156 0.17 -5.52 1.48
CA ALA A 156 1.61 -5.27 1.47
C ALA A 156 2.40 -6.49 1.96
N GLY A 157 1.90 -7.23 2.97
CA GLY A 157 2.53 -8.46 3.47
C GLY A 157 2.20 -9.68 2.61
N LEU A 158 0.88 -9.99 2.48
CA LEU A 158 0.41 -11.26 1.92
C LEU A 158 0.45 -11.31 0.39
N VAL A 159 0.39 -10.17 -0.30
CA VAL A 159 0.48 -10.12 -1.77
C VAL A 159 1.83 -9.57 -2.20
N ALA A 160 2.12 -8.29 -1.92
CA ALA A 160 3.32 -7.63 -2.40
C ALA A 160 4.61 -8.27 -1.87
N GLY A 161 4.68 -8.49 -0.55
CA GLY A 161 5.86 -9.09 0.10
C GLY A 161 6.14 -10.51 -0.36
N VAL A 162 5.09 -11.35 -0.44
CA VAL A 162 5.21 -12.73 -0.92
C VAL A 162 5.64 -12.74 -2.38
N LEU A 163 5.01 -11.92 -3.24
CA LEU A 163 5.35 -11.83 -4.65
C LEU A 163 6.79 -11.32 -4.86
N ALA A 164 7.20 -10.27 -4.14
CA ALA A 164 8.56 -9.75 -4.20
C ALA A 164 9.58 -10.82 -3.81
N ALA A 165 9.32 -11.58 -2.76
CA ALA A 165 10.19 -12.68 -2.33
C ALA A 165 10.31 -13.79 -3.39
N ARG A 166 9.21 -14.19 -4.03
CA ARG A 166 9.19 -15.19 -5.13
C ARG A 166 9.96 -14.72 -6.36
N LEU A 167 9.80 -13.46 -6.72
CA LEU A 167 10.46 -12.84 -7.88
C LEU A 167 11.93 -12.48 -7.63
N GLY A 168 12.41 -12.64 -6.41
CA GLY A 168 13.79 -12.27 -6.08
C GLY A 168 14.01 -10.77 -5.93
N LEU A 169 12.96 -9.97 -5.78
CA LEU A 169 13.09 -8.54 -5.51
C LEU A 169 13.59 -8.29 -4.09
N GLU A 170 14.33 -7.23 -3.90
CA GLU A 170 14.96 -6.93 -2.59
C GLU A 170 14.16 -5.93 -1.74
N ARG A 171 13.23 -5.18 -2.36
CA ARG A 171 12.41 -4.15 -1.69
C ARG A 171 11.01 -4.03 -2.27
N LEU A 172 10.14 -3.37 -1.52
CA LEU A 172 8.91 -2.75 -1.98
C LEU A 172 9.08 -1.22 -2.00
N TRP A 173 8.26 -0.54 -2.78
CA TRP A 173 8.28 0.90 -2.90
C TRP A 173 7.04 1.49 -2.22
N SER A 174 7.26 2.25 -1.17
CA SER A 174 6.20 2.98 -0.47
C SER A 174 5.83 4.22 -1.27
N VAL A 175 4.57 4.31 -1.76
CA VAL A 175 4.15 5.40 -2.65
C VAL A 175 3.01 6.24 -2.10
N ASP A 176 2.44 5.90 -0.95
CA ASP A 176 1.40 6.70 -0.30
C ASP A 176 1.89 8.06 0.17
N ASP A 177 0.98 9.02 0.31
CA ASP A 177 1.29 10.36 0.79
C ASP A 177 0.17 10.95 1.64
N HIS A 178 0.47 11.25 2.89
CA HIS A 178 -0.40 11.90 3.86
C HIS A 178 0.07 13.32 4.22
N THR A 179 0.98 13.91 3.45
CA THR A 179 1.45 15.27 3.72
C THR A 179 0.42 16.35 3.37
N ALA A 180 -0.70 15.98 2.73
CA ALA A 180 -1.86 16.85 2.54
C ALA A 180 -2.80 16.86 3.77
N ASP A 181 -2.64 15.93 4.70
CA ASP A 181 -3.50 15.84 5.88
C ASP A 181 -3.51 17.17 6.65
N SER A 182 -4.67 17.55 7.11
CA SER A 182 -4.89 18.75 7.89
C SER A 182 -6.00 18.47 8.91
N PRO A 183 -5.78 18.75 10.20
CA PRO A 183 -6.80 18.50 11.20
C PRO A 183 -8.03 19.36 10.92
N THR A 184 -9.20 18.74 10.97
CA THR A 184 -10.47 19.47 10.95
C THR A 184 -10.64 20.19 12.28
N PRO A 185 -10.92 21.49 12.30
CA PRO A 185 -11.16 22.23 13.54
C PRO A 185 -12.21 21.52 14.42
N GLU A 186 -11.97 21.41 15.71
CA GLU A 186 -12.84 20.68 16.64
C GLU A 186 -14.30 21.13 16.54
N SER A 187 -14.53 22.45 16.41
CA SER A 187 -15.85 23.05 16.23
C SER A 187 -16.59 22.57 14.97
N GLN A 188 -15.88 22.06 13.95
CA GLN A 188 -16.44 21.62 12.67
C GLN A 188 -16.48 20.09 12.52
N GLN A 189 -15.76 19.32 13.34
CA GLN A 189 -15.63 17.87 13.19
C GLN A 189 -16.98 17.15 13.11
N LYS A 190 -17.93 17.49 13.99
CA LYS A 190 -19.27 16.87 14.00
C LYS A 190 -20.05 17.19 12.73
N ALA A 191 -20.02 18.43 12.28
CA ALA A 191 -20.73 18.88 11.06
C ALA A 191 -20.10 18.25 9.82
N TYR A 192 -18.76 18.27 9.71
CA TYR A 192 -18.00 17.61 8.66
C TYR A 192 -18.36 16.12 8.55
N ALA A 193 -18.26 15.39 9.66
CA ALA A 193 -18.57 13.96 9.67
C ALA A 193 -20.04 13.65 9.33
N ALA A 194 -20.98 14.54 9.70
CA ALA A 194 -22.39 14.39 9.33
C ALA A 194 -22.60 14.62 7.83
N ALA A 195 -21.99 15.64 7.26
CA ALA A 195 -22.07 15.99 5.84
C ALA A 195 -21.53 14.83 4.96
N ILE A 196 -20.33 14.32 5.28
CA ILE A 196 -19.72 13.24 4.52
C ILE A 196 -20.53 11.93 4.65
N ARG A 197 -20.96 11.56 5.86
CA ARG A 197 -21.82 10.37 6.05
C ARG A 197 -23.17 10.51 5.33
N GLY A 198 -23.75 11.71 5.30
CA GLY A 198 -24.98 11.97 4.56
C GLY A 198 -24.81 11.77 3.05
N ALA A 199 -23.69 12.23 2.49
CA ALA A 199 -23.34 12.03 1.07
C ALA A 199 -23.19 10.54 0.74
N TRP A 200 -22.68 9.72 1.66
CA TRP A 200 -22.49 8.27 1.47
C TRP A 200 -23.80 7.45 1.57
N ASP A 201 -24.93 8.04 2.01
CA ASP A 201 -26.23 7.36 1.92
C ASP A 201 -26.84 7.53 0.53
N ASN A 202 -26.31 6.82 -0.44
CA ASN A 202 -26.74 6.88 -1.83
C ASN A 202 -26.92 5.48 -2.46
N SER A 203 -27.54 5.44 -3.65
CA SER A 203 -27.84 4.18 -4.35
C SER A 203 -26.59 3.44 -4.81
N PHE A 204 -25.50 4.15 -5.13
CA PHE A 204 -24.24 3.53 -5.53
C PHE A 204 -23.56 2.81 -4.37
N VAL A 205 -23.61 3.34 -3.15
CA VAL A 205 -23.14 2.63 -1.94
C VAL A 205 -23.91 1.36 -1.72
N LYS A 206 -25.26 1.40 -1.86
CA LYS A 206 -26.12 0.22 -1.70
C LYS A 206 -25.82 -0.86 -2.75
N ALA A 207 -25.67 -0.44 -4.01
CA ALA A 207 -25.30 -1.36 -5.12
C ALA A 207 -23.92 -1.98 -4.90
N ARG A 208 -22.94 -1.18 -4.46
CA ARG A 208 -21.59 -1.63 -4.16
C ARG A 208 -21.57 -2.67 -3.03
N ARG A 209 -22.25 -2.41 -1.91
CA ARG A 209 -22.36 -3.37 -0.80
C ARG A 209 -22.96 -4.69 -1.24
N ALA A 210 -24.06 -4.66 -2.04
CA ALA A 210 -24.66 -5.87 -2.57
C ALA A 210 -23.74 -6.64 -3.54
N ALA A 211 -22.84 -5.96 -4.25
CA ALA A 211 -21.83 -6.61 -5.07
C ALA A 211 -20.72 -7.24 -4.21
N ASP A 212 -20.25 -6.52 -3.18
CA ASP A 212 -19.24 -6.99 -2.24
C ASP A 212 -19.72 -8.25 -1.51
N GLU A 213 -20.95 -8.26 -0.97
CA GLU A 213 -21.55 -9.42 -0.30
C GLU A 213 -21.60 -10.67 -1.22
N ARG A 214 -21.91 -10.49 -2.51
CA ARG A 214 -21.91 -11.60 -3.48
C ARG A 214 -20.51 -12.13 -3.74
N LEU A 215 -19.51 -11.27 -3.83
CA LEU A 215 -18.13 -11.67 -4.03
C LEU A 215 -17.58 -12.39 -2.79
N GLU A 216 -17.89 -11.88 -1.60
CA GLU A 216 -17.50 -12.50 -0.33
C GLU A 216 -18.13 -13.90 -0.14
N ALA A 217 -19.40 -14.07 -0.51
CA ALA A 217 -20.09 -15.37 -0.45
C ALA A 217 -19.41 -16.44 -1.34
N ASN A 218 -18.66 -16.02 -2.35
CA ASN A 218 -17.97 -16.90 -3.28
C ASN A 218 -16.47 -17.09 -2.98
N LEU A 219 -15.94 -16.50 -1.92
CA LEU A 219 -14.50 -16.56 -1.60
C LEU A 219 -13.96 -17.98 -1.44
N ALA A 220 -14.77 -18.92 -0.90
CA ALA A 220 -14.39 -20.31 -0.71
C ALA A 220 -14.41 -21.14 -2.01
N GLN A 221 -14.93 -20.60 -3.11
CA GLN A 221 -14.93 -21.29 -4.40
C GLN A 221 -13.52 -21.28 -5.03
N PRO A 222 -13.20 -22.25 -5.88
CA PRO A 222 -11.98 -22.18 -6.68
C PRO A 222 -11.87 -20.83 -7.38
N ASP A 223 -10.72 -20.18 -7.29
CA ASP A 223 -10.48 -18.84 -7.86
C ASP A 223 -11.41 -17.71 -7.34
N GLY A 224 -12.18 -17.92 -6.24
CA GLY A 224 -13.13 -16.93 -5.75
C GLY A 224 -12.47 -15.59 -5.41
N LEU A 225 -11.30 -15.61 -4.78
CA LEU A 225 -10.55 -14.41 -4.48
C LEU A 225 -9.97 -13.75 -5.76
N LEU A 226 -9.49 -14.54 -6.73
CA LEU A 226 -9.04 -14.00 -8.02
C LEU A 226 -10.22 -13.36 -8.78
N ALA A 227 -11.41 -13.97 -8.75
CA ALA A 227 -12.61 -13.40 -9.32
C ALA A 227 -13.00 -12.06 -8.65
N MET A 228 -12.84 -11.97 -7.32
CA MET A 228 -13.02 -10.72 -6.58
C MET A 228 -12.04 -9.64 -7.08
N TYR A 229 -10.75 -9.93 -7.19
CA TYR A 229 -9.77 -8.99 -7.72
C TYR A 229 -10.07 -8.56 -9.16
N ARG A 230 -10.53 -9.47 -10.01
CA ARG A 230 -10.99 -9.12 -11.37
C ARG A 230 -12.16 -8.14 -11.33
N ALA A 231 -13.19 -8.42 -10.52
CA ALA A 231 -14.37 -7.57 -10.40
C ALA A 231 -14.04 -6.14 -9.96
N TYR A 232 -13.10 -5.97 -9.04
CA TYR A 232 -12.68 -4.63 -8.58
C TYR A 232 -11.78 -3.88 -9.54
N ASN A 233 -11.21 -4.55 -10.51
CA ASN A 233 -10.29 -3.94 -11.45
C ASN A 233 -10.97 -3.55 -12.77
N THR A 234 -12.29 -3.67 -12.90
CA THR A 234 -13.02 -3.22 -14.08
C THR A 234 -13.20 -1.68 -14.11
N PRO A 235 -13.35 -1.06 -15.29
CA PRO A 235 -13.69 0.36 -15.41
C PRO A 235 -14.98 0.72 -14.68
N GLU A 236 -15.98 -0.17 -14.71
CA GLU A 236 -17.27 0.00 -14.06
C GLU A 236 -17.12 0.05 -12.54
N ALA A 237 -16.25 -0.78 -11.95
CA ALA A 237 -15.97 -0.75 -10.52
C ALA A 237 -15.33 0.58 -10.10
N ALA A 238 -14.41 1.13 -10.91
CA ALA A 238 -13.82 2.43 -10.66
C ALA A 238 -14.87 3.56 -10.68
N MET A 239 -15.81 3.50 -11.63
CA MET A 239 -16.92 4.48 -11.73
C MET A 239 -17.89 4.35 -10.54
N VAL A 240 -18.23 3.13 -10.15
CA VAL A 240 -19.09 2.89 -8.96
C VAL A 240 -18.39 3.36 -7.70
N ALA A 241 -17.09 3.11 -7.54
CA ALA A 241 -16.31 3.61 -6.42
C ALA A 241 -16.32 5.14 -6.35
N PHE A 242 -16.10 5.82 -7.48
CA PHE A 242 -16.18 7.28 -7.57
C PHE A 242 -17.57 7.78 -7.19
N ASN A 243 -18.65 7.31 -7.83
CA ASN A 243 -20.00 7.80 -7.61
C ASN A 243 -20.53 7.48 -6.21
N SER A 244 -20.06 6.39 -5.58
CA SER A 244 -20.46 6.04 -4.22
C SER A 244 -19.84 6.93 -3.14
N ASP A 245 -18.69 7.55 -3.43
CA ASP A 245 -17.88 8.30 -2.47
C ASP A 245 -17.61 9.73 -2.96
N PHE A 246 -16.57 9.92 -3.76
CA PHE A 246 -16.08 11.26 -4.15
C PHE A 246 -17.09 12.05 -4.99
N GLY A 247 -17.74 11.42 -5.96
CA GLY A 247 -18.79 12.06 -6.77
C GLY A 247 -20.00 12.47 -5.94
N ALA A 248 -20.37 11.65 -4.94
CA ALA A 248 -21.45 11.97 -4.01
C ALA A 248 -21.08 13.12 -3.06
N THR A 249 -19.85 13.13 -2.55
CA THR A 249 -19.39 14.21 -1.66
C THR A 249 -19.13 15.51 -2.42
N LEU A 250 -18.78 15.47 -3.70
CA LEU A 250 -18.56 16.67 -4.51
C LEU A 250 -19.81 17.56 -4.64
N VAL A 251 -21.01 16.96 -4.59
CA VAL A 251 -22.30 17.67 -4.67
C VAL A 251 -22.91 17.95 -3.30
N GLU A 252 -22.21 17.68 -2.21
CA GLU A 252 -22.61 17.97 -0.85
C GLU A 252 -22.84 19.49 -0.67
N PRO A 253 -24.02 19.92 -0.14
CA PRO A 253 -24.45 21.32 -0.27
C PRO A 253 -24.01 22.24 0.89
N SER A 254 -23.19 21.80 1.85
CA SER A 254 -22.82 22.64 2.98
C SER A 254 -22.13 23.93 2.53
N PRO A 255 -22.46 25.09 3.17
CA PRO A 255 -21.82 26.35 2.84
C PRO A 255 -20.32 26.37 3.16
N GLU A 256 -19.87 25.51 4.09
CA GLU A 256 -18.47 25.30 4.45
C GLU A 256 -17.70 24.53 3.39
N GLY A 257 -18.38 23.89 2.45
CA GLY A 257 -17.76 23.12 1.36
C GLY A 257 -17.06 21.86 1.81
N PHE A 258 -17.58 21.17 2.81
CA PHE A 258 -16.96 19.95 3.40
C PHE A 258 -16.70 18.87 2.36
N GLY A 259 -17.67 18.62 1.46
CA GLY A 259 -17.49 17.62 0.42
C GLY A 259 -16.39 17.99 -0.57
N ARG A 260 -16.27 19.26 -0.96
CA ARG A 260 -15.17 19.73 -1.84
C ARG A 260 -13.82 19.63 -1.16
N ASN A 261 -13.75 19.94 0.13
CA ASN A 261 -12.52 19.78 0.92
C ASN A 261 -12.10 18.31 0.96
N TYR A 262 -13.05 17.40 1.16
CA TYR A 262 -12.80 15.97 1.16
C TYR A 262 -12.26 15.49 -0.20
N VAL A 263 -12.89 15.88 -1.31
CA VAL A 263 -12.42 15.52 -2.66
C VAL A 263 -11.07 16.15 -2.97
N GLY A 264 -10.88 17.43 -2.65
CA GLY A 264 -9.60 18.13 -2.88
C GLY A 264 -8.42 17.47 -2.14
N TYR A 265 -8.65 17.04 -0.91
CA TYR A 265 -7.67 16.23 -0.17
C TYR A 265 -7.34 14.91 -0.91
N TRP A 266 -8.38 14.16 -1.29
CA TRP A 266 -8.24 12.89 -1.98
C TRP A 266 -7.48 13.02 -3.31
N GLU A 267 -7.83 14.01 -4.12
CA GLU A 267 -7.15 14.26 -5.38
C GLU A 267 -5.69 14.66 -5.18
N THR A 268 -5.42 15.51 -4.19
CA THR A 268 -4.04 15.88 -3.84
C THR A 268 -3.21 14.67 -3.41
N ARG A 269 -3.78 13.78 -2.58
CA ARG A 269 -3.12 12.52 -2.19
C ARG A 269 -2.81 11.66 -3.41
N ASN A 270 -3.77 11.47 -4.32
CA ASN A 270 -3.55 10.71 -5.56
C ASN A 270 -2.45 11.29 -6.45
N LEU A 271 -2.44 12.62 -6.63
CA LEU A 271 -1.38 13.31 -7.40
C LEU A 271 0.01 13.07 -6.81
N ARG A 272 0.14 13.14 -5.48
CA ARG A 272 1.41 12.90 -4.79
C ARG A 272 1.83 11.44 -4.89
N MET A 273 0.90 10.50 -4.74
CA MET A 273 1.17 9.07 -4.94
C MET A 273 1.66 8.78 -6.36
N VAL A 274 1.05 9.40 -7.36
CA VAL A 274 1.49 9.28 -8.76
C VAL A 274 2.86 9.93 -8.99
N ALA A 275 3.15 11.06 -8.33
CA ALA A 275 4.47 11.68 -8.36
C ALA A 275 5.54 10.74 -7.76
N ASN A 276 5.26 10.11 -6.61
CA ASN A 276 6.15 9.12 -6.01
C ASN A 276 6.42 7.93 -6.95
N MET A 277 5.39 7.44 -7.65
CA MET A 277 5.59 6.40 -8.67
C MET A 277 6.43 6.92 -9.85
N ARG A 278 6.21 8.18 -10.28
CA ARG A 278 6.97 8.78 -11.37
C ARG A 278 8.46 8.91 -11.03
N ASP A 279 8.79 9.27 -9.80
CA ASP A 279 10.18 9.34 -9.34
C ASP A 279 10.87 7.97 -9.48
N ILE A 280 10.22 6.89 -9.05
CA ILE A 280 10.76 5.53 -9.17
C ILE A 280 10.97 5.16 -10.65
N LEU A 281 9.97 5.41 -11.50
CA LEU A 281 10.04 5.10 -12.93
C LEU A 281 11.12 5.91 -13.64
N GLY A 282 11.33 7.17 -13.22
CA GLY A 282 12.35 8.06 -13.76
C GLY A 282 13.76 7.61 -13.40
N GLN A 283 13.97 7.14 -12.17
CA GLN A 283 15.25 6.63 -11.69
C GLN A 283 15.59 5.22 -12.25
N HIS A 284 14.58 4.44 -12.62
CA HIS A 284 14.70 3.07 -13.09
C HIS A 284 14.01 2.87 -14.45
N PRO A 285 14.56 3.39 -15.55
CA PRO A 285 13.98 3.24 -16.89
C PRO A 285 13.80 1.77 -17.28
N GLY A 286 12.72 1.45 -17.97
CA GLY A 286 12.38 0.08 -18.36
C GLY A 286 11.74 -0.77 -17.26
N THR A 287 11.44 -0.19 -16.11
CA THR A 287 10.75 -0.87 -14.99
C THR A 287 9.35 -1.30 -15.39
N ARG A 288 9.03 -2.56 -15.09
CA ARG A 288 7.68 -3.09 -15.08
C ARG A 288 7.15 -3.00 -13.65
N MET A 289 6.40 -1.96 -13.35
CA MET A 289 5.90 -1.68 -12.00
C MET A 289 4.52 -2.28 -11.79
N LEU A 290 4.37 -3.10 -10.75
CA LEU A 290 3.08 -3.49 -10.18
C LEU A 290 2.75 -2.53 -9.04
N THR A 291 1.58 -1.93 -9.07
CA THR A 291 1.10 -1.08 -7.97
C THR A 291 -0.08 -1.75 -7.27
N ILE A 292 0.03 -1.97 -5.96
CA ILE A 292 -0.99 -2.57 -5.11
C ILE A 292 -1.48 -1.50 -4.14
N VAL A 293 -2.68 -0.99 -4.40
CA VAL A 293 -3.29 0.14 -3.68
C VAL A 293 -4.79 -0.03 -3.61
N GLY A 294 -5.47 0.74 -2.76
CA GLY A 294 -6.91 0.74 -2.67
C GLY A 294 -7.60 1.05 -4.00
N ALA A 295 -8.70 0.32 -4.32
CA ALA A 295 -9.39 0.38 -5.61
C ALA A 295 -9.90 1.78 -5.98
N SER A 296 -10.18 2.62 -5.00
CA SER A 296 -10.62 3.99 -5.22
C SER A 296 -9.55 4.90 -5.86
N HIS A 297 -8.27 4.51 -5.80
CA HIS A 297 -7.18 5.24 -6.45
C HIS A 297 -7.11 5.02 -7.98
N LYS A 298 -7.67 3.90 -8.51
CA LYS A 298 -7.47 3.44 -9.92
C LYS A 298 -7.78 4.49 -10.97
N GLY A 299 -8.96 5.05 -10.95
CA GLY A 299 -9.36 6.02 -11.97
C GLY A 299 -8.40 7.20 -12.04
N TYR A 300 -7.95 7.67 -10.88
CA TYR A 300 -6.98 8.76 -10.78
C TYR A 300 -5.60 8.36 -11.31
N TYR A 301 -5.11 7.19 -10.92
CA TYR A 301 -3.80 6.71 -11.35
C TYR A 301 -3.74 6.49 -12.86
N GLU A 302 -4.73 5.81 -13.42
CA GLU A 302 -4.79 5.58 -14.86
C GLU A 302 -4.82 6.90 -15.62
N ALA A 303 -5.67 7.85 -15.19
CA ALA A 303 -5.77 9.17 -15.84
C ALA A 303 -4.45 9.95 -15.78
N TYR A 304 -3.81 10.02 -14.61
CA TYR A 304 -2.58 10.80 -14.46
C TYR A 304 -1.36 10.15 -15.10
N LEU A 305 -1.26 8.83 -15.03
CA LEU A 305 -0.15 8.10 -15.64
C LEU A 305 -0.25 8.01 -17.16
N ASP A 306 -1.47 8.00 -17.72
CA ASP A 306 -1.70 8.04 -19.17
C ASP A 306 -1.24 9.35 -19.82
N LEU A 307 -1.12 10.44 -19.05
CA LEU A 307 -0.53 11.70 -19.51
C LEU A 307 1.00 11.64 -19.66
N MET A 308 1.66 10.59 -19.19
CA MET A 308 3.11 10.47 -19.21
C MET A 308 3.58 9.75 -20.47
N HIS A 309 4.32 10.43 -21.35
CA HIS A 309 4.68 9.97 -22.69
C HIS A 309 5.57 8.71 -22.72
N ASP A 310 6.30 8.42 -21.65
CA ASP A 310 7.22 7.28 -21.52
C ASP A 310 6.67 6.18 -20.58
N VAL A 311 5.39 6.27 -20.18
CA VAL A 311 4.70 5.29 -19.34
C VAL A 311 3.63 4.58 -20.17
N GLN A 312 3.65 3.26 -20.16
CA GLN A 312 2.63 2.43 -20.78
C GLN A 312 1.79 1.76 -19.70
N LEU A 313 0.50 2.03 -19.69
CA LEU A 313 -0.46 1.33 -18.83
C LEU A 313 -0.75 -0.06 -19.40
N VAL A 314 -0.73 -1.05 -18.53
CA VAL A 314 -1.14 -2.43 -18.84
C VAL A 314 -2.46 -2.71 -18.15
N SER A 315 -3.44 -3.23 -18.89
CA SER A 315 -4.75 -3.57 -18.34
C SER A 315 -4.62 -4.66 -17.26
N SER A 316 -5.30 -4.45 -16.13
CA SER A 316 -5.42 -5.49 -15.10
C SER A 316 -6.12 -6.76 -15.62
N ASP A 317 -7.05 -6.63 -16.57
CA ASP A 317 -7.70 -7.78 -17.22
C ASP A 317 -6.71 -8.66 -17.97
N GLU A 318 -5.72 -8.07 -18.63
CA GLU A 318 -4.69 -8.80 -19.36
C GLU A 318 -3.84 -9.65 -18.41
N VAL A 319 -3.50 -9.14 -17.24
CA VAL A 319 -2.65 -9.83 -16.29
C VAL A 319 -3.41 -10.84 -15.43
N LEU A 320 -4.67 -10.55 -15.09
CA LEU A 320 -5.48 -11.41 -14.22
C LEU A 320 -6.24 -12.51 -14.98
N ARG A 321 -6.17 -12.57 -16.31
CA ARG A 321 -6.72 -13.68 -17.12
C ARG A 321 -5.93 -14.97 -16.91
#